data_f2bed508bdc7017b9e4317e63895c747
#
_entry.id   f2bed508bdc7017b9e4317e63895c747
#
_cell.length_a   1.000
_cell.length_b   1.000
_cell.length_c   1.000
_cell.angle_alpha   90.00
_cell.angle_beta   90.00
_cell.angle_gamma   90.00
#
_symmetry.space_group_name_H-M   'P 1'
#
loop_
_entity.id
_entity.type
_entity.pdbx_description
1 polymer ?
#
loop_
_entity_poly.entity_id
_entity_poly.type
_entity_poly.pdbx_seq_one_letter_code
_entity_poly.pdbx_strand_id
1 'polypeptide(L)'
;DDRPLLILVSQSGETADTLAALREAKRKGARILSITNVVGSSIARESDDVFYTWAGPEVAVASTKAYTTQLIAFYMVALNMAIKKGTITKEKYFEVLDELKTLSGKVESLLEDIEAEKSIAQRIKEKSSLFYLGRGADYQTALEGSLKLKEISYIFTEAFAAGELKHGTIALIEEGTPVVAIATQKDLVEKMISNIKEVKARGAYVYAITTEGETEIKKVADEVIYVPETLDLLK
;
A
#
# COMPACT_ATOMS: atom_id res chain seq x y z
N ASP A 1 -18.11 -25.64 6.64
CA ASP A 1 -18.92 -24.68 7.40
C ASP A 1 -19.58 -23.72 6.39
N ASP A 2 -20.91 -23.72 6.33
CA ASP A 2 -21.68 -22.92 5.35
C ASP A 2 -21.98 -21.50 5.87
N ARG A 3 -21.46 -21.14 7.03
CA ARG A 3 -21.63 -19.80 7.60
C ARG A 3 -20.84 -18.77 6.81
N PRO A 4 -21.35 -17.53 6.64
CA PRO A 4 -20.56 -16.44 6.10
C PRO A 4 -19.30 -16.22 6.94
N LEU A 5 -18.16 -15.95 6.30
CA LEU A 5 -16.92 -15.56 6.97
C LEU A 5 -16.79 -14.04 6.91
N LEU A 6 -16.69 -13.41 8.08
CA LEU A 6 -16.30 -12.01 8.19
C LEU A 6 -14.82 -11.92 8.61
N ILE A 7 -14.02 -11.22 7.82
CA ILE A 7 -12.62 -10.90 8.17
C ILE A 7 -12.58 -9.46 8.68
N LEU A 8 -12.14 -9.27 9.91
CA LEU A 8 -11.99 -7.97 10.54
C LEU A 8 -10.52 -7.63 10.71
N VAL A 9 -10.17 -6.38 10.45
CA VAL A 9 -8.80 -5.90 10.59
C VAL A 9 -8.77 -4.69 11.52
N SER A 10 -7.92 -4.77 12.53
CA SER A 10 -7.72 -3.66 13.47
C SER A 10 -6.33 -3.78 14.10
N GLN A 11 -5.54 -2.72 14.05
CA GLN A 11 -4.22 -2.72 14.68
C GLN A 11 -4.33 -2.92 16.20
N SER A 12 -5.14 -2.12 16.89
CA SER A 12 -5.31 -2.17 18.34
C SER A 12 -6.26 -3.28 18.81
N GLY A 13 -7.21 -3.67 17.94
CA GLY A 13 -8.30 -4.58 18.31
C GLY A 13 -9.31 -3.98 19.30
N GLU A 14 -9.33 -2.64 19.45
CA GLU A 14 -10.22 -1.92 20.37
C GLU A 14 -11.12 -0.89 19.66
N THR A 15 -11.12 -0.86 18.32
CA THR A 15 -11.91 0.10 17.55
C THR A 15 -13.41 -0.16 17.74
N ALA A 16 -14.12 0.81 18.28
CA ALA A 16 -15.53 0.67 18.67
C ALA A 16 -16.44 0.25 17.52
N ASP A 17 -16.29 0.88 16.34
CA ASP A 17 -17.10 0.57 15.17
C ASP A 17 -16.82 -0.85 14.63
N THR A 18 -15.56 -1.27 14.67
CA THR A 18 -15.18 -2.64 14.28
C THR A 18 -15.74 -3.69 15.25
N LEU A 19 -15.75 -3.39 16.56
CA LEU A 19 -16.40 -4.24 17.56
C LEU A 19 -17.92 -4.31 17.36
N ALA A 20 -18.55 -3.20 17.02
CA ALA A 20 -19.98 -3.19 16.73
C ALA A 20 -20.30 -4.06 15.49
N ALA A 21 -19.49 -3.94 14.44
CA ALA A 21 -19.62 -4.77 13.24
C ALA A 21 -19.41 -6.27 13.54
N LEU A 22 -18.43 -6.62 14.38
CA LEU A 22 -18.19 -7.98 14.86
C LEU A 22 -19.44 -8.56 15.53
N ARG A 23 -19.98 -7.84 16.51
CA ARG A 23 -21.13 -8.29 17.28
C ARG A 23 -22.38 -8.47 16.43
N GLU A 24 -22.61 -7.54 15.50
CA GLU A 24 -23.73 -7.64 14.56
C GLU A 24 -23.58 -8.85 13.61
N ALA A 25 -22.38 -9.09 13.10
CA ALA A 25 -22.10 -10.24 12.25
C ALA A 25 -22.29 -11.58 13.00
N LYS A 26 -21.82 -11.65 14.25
CA LYS A 26 -22.07 -12.83 15.12
C LYS A 26 -23.56 -13.07 15.36
N ARG A 27 -24.32 -11.99 15.63
CA ARG A 27 -25.77 -12.08 15.79
C ARG A 27 -26.46 -12.66 14.54
N LYS A 28 -25.89 -12.40 13.35
CA LYS A 28 -26.36 -12.94 12.07
C LYS A 28 -25.78 -14.32 11.73
N GLY A 29 -25.02 -14.94 12.62
CA GLY A 29 -24.47 -16.28 12.46
C GLY A 29 -23.18 -16.37 11.65
N ALA A 30 -22.50 -15.25 11.37
CA ALA A 30 -21.21 -15.28 10.70
C ALA A 30 -20.09 -15.84 11.60
N ARG A 31 -19.13 -16.51 10.98
CA ARG A 31 -17.84 -16.84 11.61
C ARG A 31 -16.89 -15.66 11.48
N ILE A 32 -16.18 -15.34 12.54
CA ILE A 32 -15.30 -14.17 12.60
C ILE A 32 -13.84 -14.61 12.61
N LEU A 33 -13.08 -14.14 11.61
CA LEU A 33 -11.62 -14.14 11.64
C LEU A 33 -11.14 -12.71 11.84
N SER A 34 -10.39 -12.46 12.90
CA SER A 34 -9.75 -11.15 13.10
C SER A 34 -8.26 -11.18 12.79
N ILE A 35 -7.78 -10.10 12.17
CA ILE A 35 -6.36 -9.80 11.98
C ILE A 35 -6.05 -8.60 12.90
N THR A 36 -5.24 -8.82 13.94
CA THR A 36 -4.93 -7.78 14.93
C THR A 36 -3.49 -7.89 15.43
N ASN A 37 -2.94 -6.78 15.93
CA ASN A 37 -1.59 -6.77 16.48
C ASN A 37 -1.57 -6.99 18.00
N VAL A 38 -2.64 -6.60 18.71
CA VAL A 38 -2.67 -6.63 20.19
C VAL A 38 -3.28 -7.93 20.67
N VAL A 39 -2.45 -8.75 21.33
CA VAL A 39 -2.88 -10.00 21.96
C VAL A 39 -3.88 -9.71 23.08
N GLY A 40 -4.98 -10.46 23.08
CA GLY A 40 -6.00 -10.32 24.12
C GLY A 40 -6.87 -9.06 24.02
N SER A 41 -6.82 -8.33 22.91
CA SER A 41 -7.72 -7.21 22.63
C SER A 41 -9.18 -7.64 22.59
N SER A 42 -10.11 -6.69 22.70
CA SER A 42 -11.55 -6.98 22.70
C SER A 42 -12.01 -7.69 21.44
N ILE A 43 -11.53 -7.25 20.25
CA ILE A 43 -11.79 -7.93 18.99
C ILE A 43 -11.24 -9.35 19.02
N ALA A 44 -10.00 -9.56 19.49
CA ALA A 44 -9.40 -10.89 19.57
C ALA A 44 -10.19 -11.83 20.48
N ARG A 45 -10.62 -11.36 21.64
CA ARG A 45 -11.41 -12.18 22.59
C ARG A 45 -12.80 -12.54 22.08
N GLU A 46 -13.40 -11.67 21.27
CA GLU A 46 -14.74 -11.89 20.74
C GLU A 46 -14.75 -12.59 19.37
N SER A 47 -13.62 -12.82 18.71
CA SER A 47 -13.52 -13.51 17.44
C SER A 47 -13.52 -15.03 17.60
N ASP A 48 -13.91 -15.76 16.54
CA ASP A 48 -13.82 -17.22 16.51
C ASP A 48 -12.39 -17.69 16.20
N ASP A 49 -11.70 -16.95 15.31
CA ASP A 49 -10.31 -17.18 14.94
C ASP A 49 -9.55 -15.85 14.97
N VAL A 50 -8.27 -15.90 15.33
CA VAL A 50 -7.42 -14.70 15.40
C VAL A 50 -6.10 -14.95 14.67
N PHE A 51 -5.72 -14.00 13.82
CA PHE A 51 -4.39 -13.91 13.22
C PHE A 51 -3.66 -12.71 13.82
N TYR A 52 -2.60 -12.95 14.60
CA TYR A 52 -1.79 -11.87 15.14
C TYR A 52 -0.66 -11.48 14.19
N THR A 53 -0.52 -10.19 13.92
CA THR A 53 0.51 -9.66 12.99
C THR A 53 1.90 -9.63 13.58
N TRP A 54 2.03 -9.65 14.92
CA TRP A 54 3.30 -9.62 15.65
C TRP A 54 4.21 -8.45 15.26
N ALA A 55 3.64 -7.31 14.86
CA ALA A 55 4.40 -6.12 14.46
C ALA A 55 5.09 -5.40 15.64
N GLY A 56 4.85 -5.86 16.88
CA GLY A 56 5.27 -5.16 18.07
C GLY A 56 4.51 -3.85 18.30
N PRO A 57 4.87 -3.04 19.30
CA PRO A 57 4.19 -1.78 19.58
C PRO A 57 4.29 -0.81 18.39
N GLU A 58 3.17 -0.27 17.93
CA GLU A 58 3.13 0.84 16.97
C GLU A 58 3.20 2.15 17.75
N VAL A 59 4.33 2.84 17.66
CA VAL A 59 4.58 4.07 18.43
C VAL A 59 4.23 5.32 17.63
N ALA A 60 4.39 5.25 16.31
CA ALA A 60 4.07 6.37 15.43
C ALA A 60 2.56 6.55 15.25
N VAL A 61 2.11 7.81 15.21
CA VAL A 61 0.72 8.15 14.89
C VAL A 61 0.38 7.69 13.47
N ALA A 62 1.26 8.00 12.50
CA ALA A 62 1.18 7.49 11.15
C ALA A 62 1.63 6.03 11.13
N SER A 63 0.69 5.10 11.16
CA SER A 63 0.96 3.65 11.15
C SER A 63 1.74 3.25 9.89
N THR A 64 2.86 2.55 10.06
CA THR A 64 3.71 2.07 8.97
C THR A 64 3.83 0.55 9.00
N LYS A 65 4.58 -0.01 9.95
CA LYS A 65 4.78 -1.46 10.08
C LYS A 65 3.50 -2.23 10.33
N ALA A 66 2.53 -1.66 11.05
CA ALA A 66 1.25 -2.31 11.28
C ALA A 66 0.47 -2.49 9.97
N TYR A 67 0.47 -1.49 9.08
CA TYR A 67 -0.13 -1.60 7.75
C TYR A 67 0.55 -2.69 6.92
N THR A 68 1.87 -2.68 6.82
CA THR A 68 2.64 -3.65 6.03
C THR A 68 2.42 -5.08 6.53
N THR A 69 2.43 -5.29 7.85
CA THR A 69 2.21 -6.63 8.43
C THR A 69 0.76 -7.11 8.26
N GLN A 70 -0.22 -6.21 8.20
CA GLN A 70 -1.60 -6.56 7.85
C GLN A 70 -1.71 -7.04 6.40
N LEU A 71 -1.01 -6.39 5.45
CA LEU A 71 -0.95 -6.88 4.06
C LEU A 71 -0.35 -8.28 3.98
N ILE A 72 0.77 -8.52 4.69
CA ILE A 72 1.37 -9.86 4.77
C ILE A 72 0.38 -10.88 5.34
N ALA A 73 -0.37 -10.54 6.39
CA ALA A 73 -1.38 -11.41 6.96
C ALA A 73 -2.48 -11.75 5.94
N PHE A 74 -2.92 -10.78 5.13
CA PHE A 74 -3.88 -11.03 4.04
C PHE A 74 -3.31 -11.98 2.99
N TYR A 75 -2.06 -11.80 2.56
CA TYR A 75 -1.42 -12.73 1.62
C TYR A 75 -1.37 -14.15 2.19
N MET A 76 -0.98 -14.31 3.44
CA MET A 76 -0.91 -15.64 4.10
C MET A 76 -2.29 -16.29 4.20
N VAL A 77 -3.32 -15.54 4.58
CA VAL A 77 -4.70 -16.04 4.64
C VAL A 77 -5.18 -16.43 3.24
N ALA A 78 -4.99 -15.57 2.25
CA ALA A 78 -5.41 -15.82 0.86
C ALA A 78 -4.71 -17.05 0.27
N LEU A 79 -3.39 -17.18 0.46
CA LEU A 79 -2.60 -18.35 0.03
C LEU A 79 -3.11 -19.64 0.67
N ASN A 80 -3.37 -19.65 1.97
CA ASN A 80 -3.90 -20.82 2.67
C ASN A 80 -5.29 -21.20 2.16
N MET A 81 -6.15 -20.22 1.93
CA MET A 81 -7.48 -20.47 1.35
C MET A 81 -7.38 -21.00 -0.09
N ALA A 82 -6.52 -20.41 -0.91
CA ALA A 82 -6.34 -20.78 -2.30
C ALA A 82 -5.83 -22.22 -2.46
N ILE A 83 -4.79 -22.61 -1.70
CA ILE A 83 -4.26 -23.98 -1.75
C ILE A 83 -5.28 -25.01 -1.23
N LYS A 84 -6.03 -24.69 -0.16
CA LYS A 84 -7.09 -25.58 0.36
C LYS A 84 -8.25 -25.75 -0.60
N LYS A 85 -8.61 -24.71 -1.36
CA LYS A 85 -9.64 -24.75 -2.40
C LYS A 85 -9.15 -25.36 -3.71
N GLY A 86 -7.85 -25.62 -3.86
CA GLY A 86 -7.27 -26.13 -5.10
C GLY A 86 -7.28 -25.12 -6.25
N THR A 87 -7.35 -23.80 -5.96
CA THR A 87 -7.36 -22.74 -6.97
C THR A 87 -5.95 -22.34 -7.41
N ILE A 88 -4.94 -22.76 -6.67
CA ILE A 88 -3.51 -22.63 -7.03
C ILE A 88 -2.81 -23.96 -6.88
N THR A 89 -1.70 -24.15 -7.62
CA THR A 89 -0.84 -25.33 -7.48
C THR A 89 0.07 -25.20 -6.25
N LYS A 90 0.65 -26.33 -5.81
CA LYS A 90 1.64 -26.32 -4.73
C LYS A 90 2.88 -25.51 -5.09
N GLU A 91 3.31 -25.59 -6.34
CA GLU A 91 4.46 -24.85 -6.85
C GLU A 91 4.21 -23.34 -6.73
N LYS A 92 3.04 -22.87 -7.16
CA LYS A 92 2.69 -21.44 -7.04
C LYS A 92 2.54 -20.99 -5.59
N TYR A 93 2.02 -21.86 -4.71
CA TYR A 93 1.95 -21.59 -3.28
C TYR A 93 3.35 -21.37 -2.68
N PHE A 94 4.31 -22.25 -2.98
CA PHE A 94 5.67 -22.12 -2.45
C PHE A 94 6.43 -20.97 -3.08
N GLU A 95 6.25 -20.70 -4.37
CA GLU A 95 6.82 -19.52 -5.05
C GLU A 95 6.47 -18.22 -4.31
N VAL A 96 5.18 -18.00 -4.03
CA VAL A 96 4.75 -16.78 -3.33
C VAL A 96 5.20 -16.78 -1.88
N LEU A 97 5.16 -17.92 -1.20
CA LEU A 97 5.60 -18.03 0.19
C LEU A 97 7.10 -17.74 0.34
N ASP A 98 7.92 -18.23 -0.58
CA ASP A 98 9.37 -18.01 -0.56
C ASP A 98 9.69 -16.54 -0.89
N GLU A 99 8.96 -15.93 -1.81
CA GLU A 99 9.11 -14.51 -2.09
C GLU A 99 8.71 -13.63 -0.88
N LEU A 100 7.62 -13.97 -0.19
CA LEU A 100 7.23 -13.28 1.06
C LEU A 100 8.33 -13.30 2.12
N LYS A 101 9.12 -14.37 2.21
CA LYS A 101 10.25 -14.46 3.14
C LYS A 101 11.40 -13.52 2.78
N THR A 102 11.54 -13.15 1.51
CA THR A 102 12.61 -12.25 1.05
C THR A 102 12.28 -10.77 1.29
N LEU A 103 10.99 -10.42 1.49
CA LEU A 103 10.56 -9.03 1.59
C LEU A 103 11.24 -8.25 2.71
N SER A 104 11.49 -8.88 3.86
CA SER A 104 12.18 -8.20 4.98
C SER A 104 13.56 -7.71 4.58
N GLY A 105 14.36 -8.54 3.89
CA GLY A 105 15.69 -8.15 3.40
C GLY A 105 15.61 -7.08 2.30
N LYS A 106 14.61 -7.14 1.43
CA LYS A 106 14.38 -6.12 0.39
C LYS A 106 14.03 -4.76 1.03
N VAL A 107 13.16 -4.74 2.03
CA VAL A 107 12.83 -3.52 2.79
C VAL A 107 14.05 -3.00 3.54
N GLU A 108 14.83 -3.88 4.18
CA GLU A 108 16.05 -3.50 4.89
C GLU A 108 17.04 -2.81 3.94
N SER A 109 17.26 -3.37 2.75
CA SER A 109 18.16 -2.76 1.75
C SER A 109 17.69 -1.38 1.26
N LEU A 110 16.37 -1.15 1.14
CA LEU A 110 15.83 0.16 0.81
C LEU A 110 16.05 1.21 1.91
N LEU A 111 16.13 0.77 3.17
CA LEU A 111 16.31 1.67 4.32
C LEU A 111 17.77 1.95 4.65
N GLU A 112 18.72 1.24 4.04
CA GLU A 112 20.17 1.48 4.25
C GLU A 112 20.64 2.80 3.65
N ASP A 113 20.08 3.20 2.50
CA ASP A 113 20.37 4.48 1.85
C ASP A 113 19.07 5.22 1.52
N ILE A 114 18.79 6.28 2.24
CA ILE A 114 17.59 7.12 2.10
C ILE A 114 17.93 8.57 1.69
N GLU A 115 19.09 8.81 1.09
CA GLU A 115 19.51 10.16 0.72
C GLU A 115 18.65 10.76 -0.41
N ALA A 116 18.15 9.93 -1.32
CA ALA A 116 17.21 10.36 -2.35
C ALA A 116 15.88 10.83 -1.73
N GLU A 117 15.33 10.06 -0.80
CA GLU A 117 14.08 10.39 -0.08
C GLU A 117 14.24 11.64 0.77
N LYS A 118 15.38 11.81 1.45
CA LYS A 118 15.70 13.03 2.19
C LYS A 118 15.78 14.24 1.28
N SER A 119 16.41 14.11 0.11
CA SER A 119 16.47 15.18 -0.90
C SER A 119 15.08 15.60 -1.35
N ILE A 120 14.22 14.63 -1.68
CA ILE A 120 12.83 14.86 -2.05
C ILE A 120 12.09 15.57 -0.90
N ALA A 121 12.19 15.05 0.32
CA ALA A 121 11.54 15.64 1.50
C ALA A 121 11.94 17.12 1.71
N GLN A 122 13.21 17.47 1.52
CA GLN A 122 13.66 18.86 1.60
C GLN A 122 13.04 19.78 0.55
N ARG A 123 12.74 19.25 -0.65
CA ARG A 123 12.14 20.04 -1.73
C ARG A 123 10.63 20.22 -1.57
N ILE A 124 9.95 19.23 -0.98
CA ILE A 124 8.49 19.28 -0.83
C ILE A 124 8.03 19.90 0.48
N LYS A 125 8.88 20.02 1.51
CA LYS A 125 8.49 20.46 2.86
C LYS A 125 7.81 21.84 2.92
N GLU A 126 8.09 22.72 1.97
CA GLU A 126 7.50 24.07 1.88
C GLU A 126 6.34 24.14 0.87
N LYS A 127 5.95 23.01 0.28
CA LYS A 127 4.85 22.97 -0.67
C LYS A 127 3.51 22.88 0.07
N SER A 128 2.51 23.55 -0.46
CA SER A 128 1.15 23.52 0.10
C SER A 128 0.35 22.28 -0.29
N SER A 129 0.70 21.67 -1.42
CA SER A 129 0.03 20.47 -1.95
C SER A 129 1.00 19.56 -2.68
N LEU A 130 0.65 18.28 -2.73
CA LEU A 130 1.34 17.23 -3.49
C LEU A 130 0.32 16.19 -3.95
N PHE A 131 0.50 15.67 -5.15
CA PHE A 131 -0.40 14.64 -5.68
C PHE A 131 0.34 13.31 -5.85
N TYR A 132 -0.41 12.22 -5.59
CA TYR A 132 0.04 10.86 -5.86
C TYR A 132 -0.72 10.30 -7.05
N LEU A 133 -0.01 9.58 -7.92
CA LEU A 133 -0.59 8.89 -9.07
C LEU A 133 -0.23 7.41 -9.03
N GLY A 134 -1.20 6.55 -9.31
CA GLY A 134 -0.99 5.12 -9.45
C GLY A 134 -2.05 4.49 -10.35
N ARG A 135 -1.79 3.27 -10.80
CA ARG A 135 -2.73 2.43 -11.54
C ARG A 135 -2.81 1.05 -10.91
N GLY A 136 -4.00 0.44 -10.91
CA GLY A 136 -4.16 -0.90 -10.31
C GLY A 136 -3.76 -0.91 -8.84
N ALA A 137 -2.87 -1.83 -8.45
CA ALA A 137 -2.36 -1.94 -7.07
C ALA A 137 -1.59 -0.69 -6.64
N ASP A 138 -0.81 -0.07 -7.54
CA ASP A 138 -0.06 1.16 -7.27
C ASP A 138 -0.95 2.33 -6.84
N TYR A 139 -2.20 2.37 -7.31
CA TYR A 139 -3.15 3.39 -6.85
C TYR A 139 -3.53 3.19 -5.38
N GLN A 140 -3.68 1.95 -4.93
CA GLN A 140 -3.96 1.67 -3.51
C GLN A 140 -2.77 2.07 -2.62
N THR A 141 -1.56 1.79 -3.08
CA THR A 141 -0.32 2.24 -2.43
C THR A 141 -0.21 3.77 -2.42
N ALA A 142 -0.60 4.43 -3.51
CA ALA A 142 -0.65 5.89 -3.61
C ALA A 142 -1.62 6.51 -2.60
N LEU A 143 -2.79 5.90 -2.37
CA LEU A 143 -3.75 6.33 -1.34
C LEU A 143 -3.13 6.28 0.06
N GLU A 144 -2.45 5.19 0.39
CA GLU A 144 -1.78 5.04 1.69
C GLU A 144 -0.62 6.03 1.84
N GLY A 145 0.21 6.19 0.81
CA GLY A 145 1.31 7.17 0.80
C GLY A 145 0.81 8.60 0.99
N SER A 146 -0.28 8.97 0.31
CA SER A 146 -0.95 10.25 0.47
C SER A 146 -1.44 10.44 1.91
N LEU A 147 -2.07 9.42 2.50
CA LEU A 147 -2.53 9.47 3.89
C LEU A 147 -1.34 9.67 4.86
N LYS A 148 -0.27 8.90 4.70
CA LYS A 148 0.92 8.99 5.57
C LYS A 148 1.56 10.38 5.51
N LEU A 149 1.77 10.92 4.32
CA LEU A 149 2.35 12.25 4.18
C LEU A 149 1.45 13.32 4.80
N LYS A 150 0.15 13.23 4.60
CA LYS A 150 -0.84 14.14 5.19
C LYS A 150 -0.80 14.12 6.73
N GLU A 151 -0.74 12.94 7.32
CA GLU A 151 -0.72 12.76 8.79
C GLU A 151 0.53 13.36 9.45
N ILE A 152 1.70 13.28 8.79
CA ILE A 152 2.97 13.70 9.41
C ILE A 152 3.43 15.09 9.02
N SER A 153 3.09 15.57 7.82
CA SER A 153 3.60 16.84 7.29
C SER A 153 2.56 17.97 7.27
N TYR A 154 1.27 17.63 7.36
CA TYR A 154 0.13 18.54 7.16
C TYR A 154 0.06 19.18 5.76
N ILE A 155 0.91 18.76 4.83
CA ILE A 155 0.80 19.12 3.41
C ILE A 155 -0.49 18.52 2.87
N PHE A 156 -1.30 19.29 2.15
CA PHE A 156 -2.48 18.75 1.47
C PHE A 156 -2.03 17.75 0.40
N THR A 157 -2.39 16.50 0.58
CA THR A 157 -2.03 15.44 -0.38
C THR A 157 -3.28 14.68 -0.83
N GLU A 158 -3.32 14.34 -2.11
CA GLU A 158 -4.39 13.53 -2.67
C GLU A 158 -3.84 12.52 -3.67
N ALA A 159 -4.41 11.32 -3.68
CA ALA A 159 -4.05 10.29 -4.62
C ALA A 159 -5.13 10.09 -5.67
N PHE A 160 -4.74 9.99 -6.93
CA PHE A 160 -5.63 9.78 -8.06
C PHE A 160 -5.28 8.50 -8.81
N ALA A 161 -6.30 7.80 -9.26
CA ALA A 161 -6.12 6.83 -10.32
C ALA A 161 -5.63 7.59 -11.56
N ALA A 162 -4.42 7.29 -12.03
CA ALA A 162 -3.72 8.12 -13.01
C ALA A 162 -4.50 8.31 -14.31
N GLY A 163 -5.31 7.30 -14.70
CA GLY A 163 -6.17 7.41 -15.88
C GLY A 163 -7.34 8.39 -15.73
N GLU A 164 -7.75 8.68 -14.50
CA GLU A 164 -8.89 9.56 -14.20
C GLU A 164 -8.48 11.02 -14.04
N LEU A 165 -7.20 11.31 -13.83
CA LEU A 165 -6.71 12.66 -13.56
C LEU A 165 -7.12 13.67 -14.66
N LYS A 166 -7.07 13.26 -15.92
CA LYS A 166 -7.41 14.09 -17.07
C LYS A 166 -8.89 14.54 -17.13
N HIS A 167 -9.77 13.87 -16.38
CA HIS A 167 -11.21 14.16 -16.40
C HIS A 167 -11.64 15.31 -15.47
N GLY A 168 -10.70 16.12 -14.99
CA GLY A 168 -11.00 17.31 -14.20
C GLY A 168 -9.83 17.73 -13.31
N THR A 169 -9.38 16.85 -12.44
CA THR A 169 -8.41 17.16 -11.39
C THR A 169 -7.01 17.53 -11.91
N ILE A 170 -6.68 17.21 -13.15
CA ILE A 170 -5.46 17.69 -13.80
C ILE A 170 -5.38 19.24 -13.84
N ALA A 171 -6.51 19.93 -13.70
CA ALA A 171 -6.56 21.40 -13.64
C ALA A 171 -5.85 21.96 -12.39
N LEU A 172 -5.65 21.13 -11.35
CA LEU A 172 -4.93 21.49 -10.13
C LEU A 172 -3.41 21.44 -10.29
N ILE A 173 -2.91 20.89 -11.40
CA ILE A 173 -1.48 20.82 -11.70
C ILE A 173 -1.05 22.15 -12.31
N GLU A 174 -0.13 22.82 -11.61
CA GLU A 174 0.50 24.07 -12.00
C GLU A 174 2.03 23.88 -12.07
N GLU A 175 2.75 24.91 -12.51
CA GLU A 175 4.22 24.89 -12.63
C GLU A 175 4.87 24.57 -11.26
N GLY A 176 5.70 23.53 -11.23
CA GLY A 176 6.40 23.08 -10.03
C GLY A 176 5.53 22.35 -9.00
N THR A 177 4.28 21.97 -9.34
CA THR A 177 3.46 21.10 -8.50
C THR A 177 4.13 19.74 -8.34
N PRO A 178 4.44 19.28 -7.11
CA PRO A 178 5.05 17.98 -6.90
C PRO A 178 4.05 16.85 -7.12
N VAL A 179 4.45 15.86 -7.89
CA VAL A 179 3.66 14.65 -8.18
C VAL A 179 4.52 13.42 -7.91
N VAL A 180 4.05 12.52 -7.06
CA VAL A 180 4.63 11.19 -6.85
C VAL A 180 3.89 10.19 -7.73
N ALA A 181 4.56 9.60 -8.70
CA ALA A 181 4.01 8.61 -9.61
C ALA A 181 4.54 7.21 -9.26
N ILE A 182 3.65 6.31 -8.81
CA ILE A 182 3.99 4.92 -8.50
C ILE A 182 3.72 4.08 -9.76
N ALA A 183 4.73 3.38 -10.24
CA ALA A 183 4.73 2.66 -11.51
C ALA A 183 5.52 1.34 -11.43
N THR A 184 5.05 0.43 -10.57
CA THR A 184 5.70 -0.86 -10.32
C THR A 184 5.05 -2.02 -11.09
N GLN A 185 3.81 -1.85 -11.56
CA GLN A 185 3.06 -2.88 -12.28
C GLN A 185 3.50 -2.92 -13.76
N LYS A 186 4.25 -3.95 -14.17
CA LYS A 186 4.85 -4.09 -15.52
C LYS A 186 3.89 -3.80 -16.67
N ASP A 187 2.68 -4.36 -16.61
CA ASP A 187 1.67 -4.21 -17.66
C ASP A 187 1.05 -2.81 -17.73
N LEU A 188 1.32 -1.95 -16.73
CA LEU A 188 0.76 -0.62 -16.61
C LEU A 188 1.79 0.50 -16.76
N VAL A 189 3.09 0.18 -16.83
CA VAL A 189 4.19 1.16 -16.93
C VAL A 189 4.02 2.09 -18.13
N GLU A 190 3.73 1.58 -19.32
CA GLU A 190 3.54 2.41 -20.51
C GLU A 190 2.38 3.42 -20.34
N LYS A 191 1.29 2.99 -19.68
CA LYS A 191 0.17 3.87 -19.38
C LYS A 191 0.53 4.91 -18.32
N MET A 192 1.35 4.56 -17.34
CA MET A 192 1.88 5.51 -16.36
C MET A 192 2.82 6.53 -16.99
N ILE A 193 3.69 6.12 -17.91
CA ILE A 193 4.53 7.02 -18.70
C ILE A 193 3.67 8.07 -19.45
N SER A 194 2.56 7.64 -20.04
CA SER A 194 1.62 8.57 -20.69
C SER A 194 1.04 9.57 -19.70
N ASN A 195 0.60 9.12 -18.52
CA ASN A 195 0.04 10.01 -17.50
C ASN A 195 1.10 10.95 -16.90
N ILE A 196 2.34 10.48 -16.73
CA ILE A 196 3.47 11.35 -16.31
C ILE A 196 3.68 12.48 -17.34
N LYS A 197 3.67 12.17 -18.62
CA LYS A 197 3.77 13.18 -19.69
C LYS A 197 2.63 14.20 -19.65
N GLU A 198 1.41 13.76 -19.35
CA GLU A 198 0.23 14.64 -19.20
C GLU A 198 0.43 15.67 -18.08
N VAL A 199 0.87 15.26 -16.90
CA VAL A 199 1.13 16.19 -15.79
C VAL A 199 2.39 17.04 -16.02
N LYS A 200 3.43 16.49 -16.64
CA LYS A 200 4.63 17.23 -17.04
C LYS A 200 4.30 18.34 -18.03
N ALA A 201 3.39 18.12 -18.98
CA ALA A 201 2.96 19.13 -19.93
C ALA A 201 2.25 20.33 -19.26
N ARG A 202 1.84 20.19 -17.99
CA ARG A 202 1.27 21.26 -17.16
C ARG A 202 2.26 21.85 -16.14
N GLY A 203 3.51 21.44 -16.21
CA GLY A 203 4.58 21.98 -15.36
C GLY A 203 4.81 21.20 -14.06
N ALA A 204 4.22 20.01 -13.87
CA ALA A 204 4.50 19.20 -12.69
C ALA A 204 5.99 18.85 -12.55
N TYR A 205 6.45 18.78 -11.31
CA TYR A 205 7.73 18.14 -10.96
C TYR A 205 7.45 16.70 -10.48
N VAL A 206 7.90 15.71 -11.24
CA VAL A 206 7.51 14.32 -11.06
C VAL A 206 8.62 13.50 -10.41
N TYR A 207 8.32 12.94 -9.24
CA TYR A 207 9.07 11.89 -8.56
C TYR A 207 8.43 10.54 -8.90
N ALA A 208 9.16 9.68 -9.60
CA ALA A 208 8.65 8.36 -9.94
C ALA A 208 9.21 7.30 -8.99
N ILE A 209 8.36 6.37 -8.56
CA ILE A 209 8.75 5.14 -7.85
C ILE A 209 8.49 3.98 -8.81
N THR A 210 9.53 3.24 -9.15
CA THR A 210 9.43 2.13 -10.10
C THR A 210 10.35 0.98 -9.72
N THR A 211 10.25 -0.15 -10.41
CA THR A 211 11.04 -1.34 -10.13
C THR A 211 12.42 -1.24 -10.78
N GLU A 212 13.43 -1.78 -10.13
CA GLU A 212 14.78 -1.94 -10.69
C GLU A 212 14.72 -2.57 -12.11
N GLY A 213 15.55 -2.03 -13.01
CA GLY A 213 15.57 -2.43 -14.41
C GLY A 213 14.61 -1.68 -15.33
N GLU A 214 13.64 -0.92 -14.79
CA GLU A 214 12.81 -0.03 -15.58
C GLU A 214 13.59 1.24 -15.97
N THR A 215 13.69 1.53 -17.26
CA THR A 215 14.52 2.63 -17.77
C THR A 215 13.72 3.72 -18.49
N GLU A 216 12.51 3.42 -18.95
CA GLU A 216 11.71 4.35 -19.75
C GLU A 216 11.11 5.47 -18.90
N ILE A 217 10.76 5.18 -17.66
CA ILE A 217 10.23 6.17 -16.70
C ILE A 217 11.26 7.28 -16.44
N LYS A 218 12.54 6.94 -16.35
CA LYS A 218 13.63 7.92 -16.17
C LYS A 218 13.70 8.97 -17.29
N LYS A 219 13.17 8.68 -18.46
CA LYS A 219 13.14 9.62 -19.60
C LYS A 219 12.07 10.70 -19.47
N VAL A 220 11.11 10.51 -18.57
CA VAL A 220 9.93 11.36 -18.44
C VAL A 220 9.74 11.95 -17.05
N ALA A 221 10.23 11.30 -16.00
CA ALA A 221 10.22 11.81 -14.64
C ALA A 221 11.44 12.72 -14.38
N ASP A 222 11.33 13.59 -13.39
CA ASP A 222 12.45 14.44 -12.96
C ASP A 222 13.42 13.70 -12.05
N GLU A 223 12.87 12.88 -11.15
CA GLU A 223 13.64 12.00 -10.26
C GLU A 223 13.00 10.62 -10.18
N VAL A 224 13.81 9.60 -9.96
CA VAL A 224 13.34 8.21 -9.88
C VAL A 224 13.93 7.51 -8.66
N ILE A 225 13.05 6.90 -7.88
CA ILE A 225 13.40 5.96 -6.81
C ILE A 225 13.13 4.55 -7.34
N TYR A 226 14.09 3.66 -7.18
CA TYR A 226 13.96 2.27 -7.59
C TYR A 226 13.68 1.39 -6.37
N VAL A 227 12.68 0.51 -6.52
CA VAL A 227 12.40 -0.55 -5.55
C VAL A 227 12.85 -1.90 -6.10
N PRO A 228 13.28 -2.83 -5.24
CA PRO A 228 13.70 -4.16 -5.67
C PRO A 228 12.61 -4.91 -6.44
N GLU A 229 13.03 -5.69 -7.43
CA GLU A 229 12.10 -6.57 -8.16
C GLU A 229 11.51 -7.64 -7.22
N THR A 230 10.21 -7.84 -7.34
CA THR A 230 9.45 -8.88 -6.63
C THR A 230 8.29 -9.37 -7.51
N LEU A 231 7.50 -10.32 -7.03
CA LEU A 231 6.28 -10.74 -7.73
C LEU A 231 5.31 -9.56 -7.84
N ASP A 232 4.63 -9.41 -8.98
CA ASP A 232 3.68 -8.30 -9.22
C ASP A 232 2.58 -8.22 -8.14
N LEU A 233 2.27 -9.35 -7.53
CA LEU A 233 1.35 -9.44 -6.38
C LEU A 233 1.86 -8.71 -5.13
N LEU A 234 3.19 -8.56 -4.97
CA LEU A 234 3.85 -8.10 -3.75
C LEU A 234 4.53 -6.72 -3.91
N LYS A 235 4.34 -6.08 -5.05
CA LYS A 235 4.85 -4.73 -5.35
C LYS A 235 4.06 -3.63 -4.67
#